data_99e37b16dfbe8db69186d7703a23b7c5
#
_entry.id   99e37b16dfbe8db69186d7703a23b7c5
#
_cell.length_a   1.000
_cell.length_b   1.000
_cell.length_c   1.000
_cell.angle_alpha   90.00
_cell.angle_beta   90.00
_cell.angle_gamma   90.00
#
_symmetry.space_group_name_H-M   'P 1'
#
loop_
_entity.id
_entity.type
_entity.pdbx_description
1 polymer ?
#
loop_
_entity_poly.entity_id
_entity_poly.type
_entity_poly.pdbx_seq_one_letter_code
_entity_poly.pdbx_strand_id
1 'polypeptide(L)'
;MKTTKIILSIACTFLLNVTAYAQFNTIGTYDHKRIKTENPSKPVEAPTDSISLADTITVPDMDDKFGNDVTQQSLSDATKVDYSLVSLPLKSIHIGSGFGMRMHPIYHKRMMHNGIDLSARYENVYSMFPGTVIKVGQDSRSGKFVTVKTGDYTISYCHLSQQYVKVNDFVNAGTVLALSGSTGVSTGPHLHLTTKKDGKAFNPTILLDFIKNSL
;
A
#
# COMPACT_ATOMS: atom_id res chain seq x y z
N MET A 1 14.86 -20.84 14.87
CA MET A 1 15.56 -20.69 13.56
C MET A 1 14.66 -20.31 12.38
N LYS A 2 13.38 -20.70 12.29
CA LYS A 2 12.49 -20.32 11.15
C LYS A 2 12.02 -18.87 11.22
N THR A 3 11.75 -18.34 12.40
CA THR A 3 11.31 -16.94 12.64
C THR A 3 12.39 -15.91 12.26
N THR A 4 13.66 -16.18 12.59
CA THR A 4 14.78 -15.27 12.27
C THR A 4 14.98 -15.09 10.77
N LYS A 5 14.76 -16.15 9.96
CA LYS A 5 14.83 -16.06 8.48
C LYS A 5 13.71 -15.26 7.88
N ILE A 6 12.52 -15.27 8.49
CA ILE A 6 11.36 -14.46 8.04
C ILE A 6 11.64 -12.98 8.29
N ILE A 7 12.14 -12.62 9.47
CA ILE A 7 12.53 -11.26 9.83
C ILE A 7 13.57 -10.69 8.87
N LEU A 8 14.61 -11.47 8.58
CA LEU A 8 15.70 -11.04 7.69
C LEU A 8 15.23 -10.88 6.25
N SER A 9 14.32 -11.73 5.75
CA SER A 9 13.74 -11.63 4.41
C SER A 9 12.85 -10.39 4.26
N ILE A 10 11.99 -10.09 5.23
CA ILE A 10 11.10 -8.92 5.19
C ILE A 10 11.91 -7.62 5.35
N ALA A 11 12.87 -7.58 6.27
CA ALA A 11 13.68 -6.39 6.52
C ALA A 11 14.64 -6.08 5.35
N CYS A 12 15.25 -7.10 4.73
CA CYS A 12 16.20 -6.91 3.63
C CYS A 12 15.51 -6.41 2.36
N THR A 13 14.32 -6.94 2.03
CA THR A 13 13.55 -6.47 0.87
C THR A 13 12.95 -5.08 1.09
N PHE A 14 12.67 -4.69 2.34
CA PHE A 14 12.20 -3.36 2.69
C PHE A 14 13.28 -2.29 2.49
N LEU A 15 14.51 -2.53 2.97
CA LEU A 15 15.64 -1.61 2.80
C LEU A 15 15.97 -1.35 1.31
N LEU A 16 15.89 -2.37 0.45
CA LEU A 16 16.14 -2.23 -0.99
C LEU A 16 15.04 -1.42 -1.69
N ASN A 17 13.78 -1.53 -1.25
CA ASN A 17 12.68 -0.77 -1.85
C ASN A 17 12.62 0.69 -1.38
N VAL A 18 12.99 1.00 -0.13
CA VAL A 18 13.03 2.38 0.39
C VAL A 18 14.11 3.20 -0.31
N THR A 19 15.28 2.62 -0.58
CA THR A 19 16.36 3.31 -1.34
C THR A 19 15.97 3.59 -2.79
N ALA A 20 15.25 2.67 -3.45
CA ALA A 20 14.75 2.89 -4.80
C ALA A 20 13.68 3.98 -4.86
N TYR A 21 12.78 4.05 -3.86
CA TYR A 21 11.69 5.04 -3.81
C TYR A 21 12.21 6.46 -3.50
N ALA A 22 13.24 6.59 -2.68
CA ALA A 22 13.88 7.88 -2.38
C ALA A 22 14.58 8.50 -3.61
N GLN A 23 15.07 7.69 -4.54
CA GLN A 23 15.72 8.18 -5.77
C GLN A 23 14.71 8.66 -6.83
N PHE A 24 13.46 8.18 -6.82
CA PHE A 24 12.43 8.58 -7.80
C PHE A 24 11.61 9.81 -7.41
N ASN A 25 11.56 10.19 -6.12
CA ASN A 25 10.73 11.30 -5.65
C ASN A 25 11.42 12.67 -5.61
N THR A 26 12.65 12.79 -6.14
CA THR A 26 13.40 14.07 -6.17
C THR A 26 13.25 14.84 -7.49
N ILE A 27 12.38 14.41 -8.40
CA ILE A 27 12.16 15.12 -9.68
C ILE A 27 10.69 15.52 -9.81
N GLY A 28 10.45 16.81 -9.56
CA GLY A 28 9.36 17.58 -10.15
C GLY A 28 8.03 17.61 -9.42
N THR A 29 7.75 18.69 -8.74
CA THR A 29 6.40 19.20 -8.49
C THR A 29 5.71 19.45 -9.83
N TYR A 30 4.77 18.58 -10.22
CA TYR A 30 3.94 18.79 -11.41
C TYR A 30 2.74 19.66 -11.04
N ASP A 31 2.68 20.87 -11.62
CA ASP A 31 1.62 21.84 -11.43
C ASP A 31 0.36 21.40 -12.19
N HIS A 32 -0.71 21.07 -11.44
CA HIS A 32 -2.02 20.69 -11.99
C HIS A 32 -2.87 21.93 -12.35
N LYS A 33 -2.43 22.76 -13.30
CA LYS A 33 -3.34 23.73 -13.91
C LYS A 33 -3.19 23.76 -15.43
N ARG A 34 -4.27 23.40 -16.11
CA ARG A 34 -4.59 23.58 -17.53
C ARG A 34 -4.40 22.37 -18.46
N ILE A 35 -5.46 21.59 -18.59
CA ILE A 35 -5.75 20.93 -19.87
C ILE A 35 -7.14 21.41 -20.31
N LYS A 36 -7.18 22.33 -21.26
CA LYS A 36 -8.32 22.53 -22.14
C LYS A 36 -8.10 21.65 -23.36
N THR A 37 -9.10 20.84 -23.64
CA THR A 37 -9.21 20.01 -24.84
C THR A 37 -9.37 20.88 -26.08
N GLU A 38 -8.50 20.71 -27.09
CA GLU A 38 -8.80 21.01 -28.49
C GLU A 38 -8.14 19.96 -29.39
N ASN A 39 -8.91 19.54 -30.40
CA ASN A 39 -8.65 18.49 -31.37
C ASN A 39 -7.50 18.83 -32.35
N PRO A 40 -6.75 17.83 -32.84
CA PRO A 40 -5.64 18.09 -33.79
C PRO A 40 -6.12 18.05 -35.23
N SER A 41 -5.81 19.10 -36.01
CA SER A 41 -5.75 19.00 -37.46
C SER A 41 -4.64 19.88 -38.02
N LYS A 42 -3.74 19.21 -38.78
CA LYS A 42 -2.76 19.65 -39.77
C LYS A 42 -1.35 20.06 -39.31
N PRO A 43 -0.33 19.64 -40.05
CA PRO A 43 1.08 19.91 -39.80
C PRO A 43 1.47 21.29 -40.41
N VAL A 44 2.33 22.03 -39.68
CA VAL A 44 2.97 23.24 -40.19
C VAL A 44 4.47 23.16 -39.94
N GLU A 45 5.18 23.48 -41.00
CA GLU A 45 6.62 23.47 -41.18
C GLU A 45 7.39 24.37 -40.21
N ALA A 46 8.67 24.03 -39.97
CA ALA A 46 9.62 24.79 -39.18
C ALA A 46 10.12 26.01 -39.92
N PRO A 47 10.39 27.13 -39.25
CA PRO A 47 11.41 28.09 -39.70
C PRO A 47 12.61 28.06 -38.76
N THR A 48 13.76 27.87 -39.37
CA THR A 48 15.10 28.22 -38.90
C THR A 48 15.22 29.72 -38.77
N ASP A 49 15.55 30.22 -37.58
CA ASP A 49 16.33 31.45 -37.48
C ASP A 49 17.14 31.50 -36.17
N SER A 50 18.40 31.72 -36.38
CA SER A 50 19.47 31.96 -35.43
C SER A 50 19.35 33.37 -34.82
N ILE A 51 19.32 33.48 -33.48
CA ILE A 51 19.55 34.77 -32.81
C ILE A 51 20.59 34.62 -31.71
N SER A 52 21.56 35.53 -31.79
CA SER A 52 22.81 35.69 -31.07
C SER A 52 22.68 36.03 -29.58
N LEU A 53 23.76 35.65 -28.87
CA LEU A 53 24.11 36.07 -27.50
C LEU A 53 24.13 37.60 -27.32
N ALA A 54 23.76 37.99 -26.12
CA ALA A 54 24.23 39.09 -25.29
C ALA A 54 23.11 40.05 -24.89
N ASP A 55 22.66 39.88 -23.65
CA ASP A 55 22.31 41.05 -22.82
C ASP A 55 22.47 40.70 -21.33
N THR A 56 23.36 41.40 -20.71
CA THR A 56 23.72 41.41 -19.29
C THR A 56 22.56 42.02 -18.51
N ILE A 57 21.91 41.23 -17.64
CA ILE A 57 20.98 41.80 -16.67
C ILE A 57 21.70 41.98 -15.33
N THR A 58 21.94 43.26 -15.00
CA THR A 58 22.39 43.75 -13.69
C THR A 58 21.31 43.51 -12.66
N VAL A 59 21.63 42.81 -11.55
CA VAL A 59 20.82 42.67 -10.34
C VAL A 59 20.99 43.90 -9.46
N PRO A 60 19.94 44.54 -8.96
CA PRO A 60 20.06 45.58 -7.95
C PRO A 60 20.29 44.97 -6.57
N ASP A 61 21.26 45.48 -5.85
CA ASP A 61 21.50 45.31 -4.42
C ASP A 61 20.23 45.61 -3.62
N MET A 62 19.74 44.66 -2.85
CA MET A 62 18.76 44.88 -1.80
C MET A 62 19.40 44.59 -0.45
N ASP A 63 19.49 45.63 0.34
CA ASP A 63 20.01 45.72 1.69
C ASP A 63 19.49 44.60 2.64
N ASP A 64 20.42 44.02 3.34
CA ASP A 64 20.28 43.22 4.55
C ASP A 64 19.52 43.99 5.64
N LYS A 65 18.23 43.67 5.83
CA LYS A 65 17.51 43.92 7.09
C LYS A 65 16.21 43.10 7.14
N PHE A 66 16.32 41.80 7.37
CA PHE A 66 15.24 41.05 8.02
C PHE A 66 15.87 40.08 9.03
N GLY A 67 15.56 40.35 10.28
CA GLY A 67 16.09 39.68 11.46
C GLY A 67 15.83 38.19 11.46
N ASN A 68 16.87 37.46 11.81
CA ASN A 68 16.85 36.06 12.22
C ASN A 68 15.99 35.92 13.49
N ASP A 69 14.73 35.63 13.34
CA ASP A 69 13.95 35.02 14.42
C ASP A 69 12.73 34.26 13.83
N VAL A 70 13.00 33.26 13.00
CA VAL A 70 12.03 32.19 12.75
C VAL A 70 12.50 31.00 13.56
N THR A 71 11.89 30.88 14.72
CA THR A 71 12.06 29.82 15.70
C THR A 71 12.18 28.46 15.04
N GLN A 72 13.30 27.78 15.29
CA GLN A 72 13.58 26.38 14.94
C GLN A 72 12.61 25.38 15.62
N GLN A 73 11.54 25.85 16.22
CA GLN A 73 10.61 25.06 17.00
C GLN A 73 9.43 24.51 16.20
N SER A 74 9.22 24.96 14.96
CA SER A 74 8.10 24.48 14.10
C SER A 74 8.47 23.37 13.12
N LEU A 75 9.74 23.01 13.01
CA LEU A 75 10.19 21.90 12.12
C LEU A 75 10.33 20.54 12.83
N SER A 76 10.30 20.51 14.17
CA SER A 76 10.43 19.26 14.91
C SER A 76 9.12 18.46 15.06
N ASP A 77 7.97 19.08 14.87
CA ASP A 77 6.66 18.43 15.05
C ASP A 77 6.08 17.83 13.76
N ALA A 78 6.68 18.10 12.61
CA ALA A 78 6.16 17.65 11.31
C ALA A 78 6.70 16.29 10.82
N THR A 79 7.61 15.64 11.54
CA THR A 79 8.32 14.44 11.01
C THR A 79 8.43 13.26 11.97
N LYS A 80 7.51 13.08 12.89
CA LYS A 80 7.38 11.79 13.56
C LYS A 80 6.36 10.93 12.81
N VAL A 81 6.66 10.57 11.57
CA VAL A 81 5.97 9.49 10.90
C VAL A 81 6.46 8.21 11.56
N ASP A 82 5.67 7.69 12.48
CA ASP A 82 5.91 6.40 13.10
C ASP A 82 5.69 5.31 12.04
N TYR A 83 6.76 4.93 11.36
CA TYR A 83 6.75 3.83 10.39
C TYR A 83 6.75 2.50 11.15
N SER A 84 5.61 2.14 11.72
CA SER A 84 5.43 0.77 12.15
C SER A 84 5.59 -0.16 10.95
N LEU A 85 6.54 -1.10 11.03
CA LEU A 85 6.82 -2.06 9.96
C LEU A 85 5.76 -3.17 9.90
N VAL A 86 4.92 -3.26 10.92
CA VAL A 86 3.89 -4.29 11.04
C VAL A 86 2.62 -3.73 11.67
N SER A 87 1.48 -4.29 11.31
CA SER A 87 0.18 -3.99 11.90
C SER A 87 -0.73 -5.20 11.84
N LEU A 88 -1.65 -5.32 12.78
CA LEU A 88 -2.73 -6.30 12.67
C LEU A 88 -3.73 -5.88 11.58
N PRO A 89 -4.32 -6.85 10.85
CA PRO A 89 -5.29 -6.57 9.78
C PRO A 89 -6.65 -6.05 10.29
N LEU A 90 -6.95 -6.23 11.58
CA LEU A 90 -8.14 -5.76 12.28
C LEU A 90 -7.73 -5.24 13.67
N LYS A 91 -8.59 -4.42 14.29
CA LYS A 91 -8.35 -3.93 15.67
C LYS A 91 -8.25 -5.06 16.69
N SER A 92 -9.00 -6.14 16.49
CA SER A 92 -8.95 -7.35 17.31
C SER A 92 -8.90 -8.59 16.42
N ILE A 93 -8.15 -9.61 16.83
CA ILE A 93 -8.00 -10.85 16.06
C ILE A 93 -8.72 -11.99 16.73
N HIS A 94 -9.78 -12.45 16.06
CA HIS A 94 -10.54 -13.64 16.43
C HIS A 94 -10.61 -14.58 15.23
N ILE A 95 -9.94 -15.72 15.30
CA ILE A 95 -9.90 -16.69 14.20
C ILE A 95 -11.15 -17.58 14.30
N GLY A 96 -12.09 -17.40 13.38
CA GLY A 96 -13.29 -18.22 13.26
C GLY A 96 -13.05 -19.52 12.49
N SER A 97 -12.09 -19.51 11.53
CA SER A 97 -11.72 -20.71 10.78
C SER A 97 -10.25 -20.66 10.37
N GLY A 98 -9.54 -21.76 10.62
CA GLY A 98 -8.10 -21.89 10.35
C GLY A 98 -7.75 -22.29 8.91
N PHE A 99 -6.46 -22.20 8.61
CA PHE A 99 -5.85 -22.70 7.38
C PHE A 99 -5.77 -24.23 7.38
N GLY A 100 -6.05 -24.88 6.25
CA GLY A 100 -5.90 -26.32 6.10
C GLY A 100 -7.16 -27.03 5.61
N MET A 101 -7.11 -28.37 5.65
CA MET A 101 -8.23 -29.21 5.21
C MET A 101 -9.38 -29.15 6.23
N ARG A 102 -10.56 -28.70 5.78
CA ARG A 102 -11.75 -28.64 6.63
C ARG A 102 -13.04 -28.97 5.84
N MET A 103 -14.11 -29.23 6.55
CA MET A 103 -15.44 -29.30 5.95
C MET A 103 -15.88 -27.89 5.50
N HIS A 104 -16.14 -27.71 4.21
CA HIS A 104 -16.57 -26.41 3.68
C HIS A 104 -18.02 -26.12 4.11
N PRO A 105 -18.33 -24.98 4.75
CA PRO A 105 -19.64 -24.74 5.36
C PRO A 105 -20.80 -24.65 4.34
N ILE A 106 -20.51 -24.24 3.09
CA ILE A 106 -21.51 -24.12 2.03
C ILE A 106 -21.58 -25.37 1.16
N TYR A 107 -20.44 -25.94 0.79
CA TYR A 107 -20.40 -27.08 -0.15
C TYR A 107 -20.48 -28.44 0.54
N HIS A 108 -20.41 -28.50 1.87
CA HIS A 108 -20.44 -29.72 2.68
C HIS A 108 -19.47 -30.81 2.23
N LYS A 109 -18.27 -30.38 1.76
CA LYS A 109 -17.19 -31.24 1.29
C LYS A 109 -15.89 -30.91 2.01
N ARG A 110 -15.02 -31.89 2.16
CA ARG A 110 -13.66 -31.64 2.66
C ARG A 110 -12.88 -30.87 1.58
N MET A 111 -12.48 -29.66 1.89
CA MET A 111 -11.77 -28.77 0.98
C MET A 111 -10.60 -28.10 1.70
N MET A 112 -9.57 -27.76 0.96
CA MET A 112 -8.46 -26.96 1.45
C MET A 112 -8.90 -25.51 1.64
N HIS A 113 -8.75 -24.98 2.83
CA HIS A 113 -8.90 -23.57 3.15
C HIS A 113 -7.54 -22.90 3.05
N ASN A 114 -7.30 -22.15 1.97
CA ASN A 114 -6.00 -21.53 1.67
C ASN A 114 -5.77 -20.20 2.42
N GLY A 115 -6.57 -19.91 3.42
CA GLY A 115 -6.52 -18.72 4.24
C GLY A 115 -7.00 -18.98 5.65
N ILE A 116 -7.30 -17.90 6.35
CA ILE A 116 -8.00 -17.91 7.63
C ILE A 116 -9.19 -16.96 7.56
N ASP A 117 -10.22 -17.26 8.31
CA ASP A 117 -11.39 -16.38 8.47
C ASP A 117 -11.28 -15.69 9.83
N LEU A 118 -11.23 -14.36 9.81
CA LEU A 118 -11.20 -13.50 10.99
C LEU A 118 -12.57 -12.88 11.20
N SER A 119 -13.09 -12.96 12.42
CA SER A 119 -14.35 -12.28 12.79
C SER A 119 -14.20 -10.78 12.56
N ALA A 120 -15.06 -10.22 11.70
CA ALA A 120 -15.03 -8.80 11.35
C ALA A 120 -16.43 -8.39 10.88
N ARG A 121 -16.95 -7.28 11.38
CA ARG A 121 -18.31 -6.84 11.05
C ARG A 121 -18.32 -5.39 10.57
N TYR A 122 -18.10 -5.21 9.27
CA TYR A 122 -18.07 -3.89 8.62
C TYR A 122 -17.14 -2.91 9.33
N GLU A 123 -15.92 -3.36 9.60
CA GLU A 123 -14.85 -2.58 10.24
C GLU A 123 -13.66 -2.38 9.30
N ASN A 124 -12.81 -1.40 9.60
CA ASN A 124 -11.63 -1.11 8.81
C ASN A 124 -10.68 -2.30 8.76
N VAL A 125 -10.21 -2.59 7.55
CA VAL A 125 -9.18 -3.59 7.26
C VAL A 125 -7.88 -2.86 6.96
N TYR A 126 -6.83 -3.24 7.67
CA TYR A 126 -5.52 -2.58 7.62
C TYR A 126 -4.48 -3.44 6.90
N SER A 127 -3.53 -2.78 6.22
CA SER A 127 -2.38 -3.48 5.66
C SER A 127 -1.50 -4.03 6.77
N MET A 128 -1.16 -5.32 6.68
CA MET A 128 -0.33 -5.98 7.69
C MET A 128 1.14 -5.55 7.62
N PHE A 129 1.62 -5.20 6.41
CA PHE A 129 2.99 -4.80 6.13
C PHE A 129 3.01 -3.67 5.09
N PRO A 130 4.11 -2.91 5.01
CA PRO A 130 4.32 -2.01 3.89
C PRO A 130 4.41 -2.78 2.57
N GLY A 131 3.85 -2.23 1.50
CA GLY A 131 3.88 -2.91 0.20
C GLY A 131 3.13 -2.17 -0.88
N THR A 132 3.08 -2.79 -2.05
CA THR A 132 2.35 -2.25 -3.22
C THR A 132 1.06 -3.03 -3.43
N VAL A 133 -0.03 -2.32 -3.65
CA VAL A 133 -1.31 -2.90 -4.04
C VAL A 133 -1.20 -3.41 -5.47
N ILE A 134 -1.23 -4.74 -5.65
CA ILE A 134 -1.07 -5.36 -6.98
C ILE A 134 -2.41 -5.76 -7.61
N LYS A 135 -3.48 -5.87 -6.82
CA LYS A 135 -4.84 -6.16 -7.32
C LYS A 135 -5.89 -5.52 -6.45
N VAL A 136 -6.88 -4.93 -7.09
CA VAL A 136 -8.15 -4.50 -6.50
C VAL A 136 -9.25 -4.98 -7.44
N GLY A 137 -10.24 -5.69 -6.94
CA GLY A 137 -11.26 -6.26 -7.82
C GLY A 137 -12.40 -6.92 -7.08
N GLN A 138 -13.24 -7.61 -7.85
CA GLN A 138 -14.34 -8.40 -7.35
C GLN A 138 -14.50 -9.66 -8.21
N ASP A 139 -14.67 -10.81 -7.57
CA ASP A 139 -15.04 -12.08 -8.22
C ASP A 139 -16.11 -12.82 -7.41
N SER A 140 -16.67 -13.87 -8.01
CA SER A 140 -17.77 -14.62 -7.39
C SER A 140 -17.35 -15.35 -6.11
N ARG A 141 -16.08 -15.74 -5.98
CA ARG A 141 -15.57 -16.50 -4.82
C ARG A 141 -15.09 -15.59 -3.71
N SER A 142 -14.15 -14.70 -4.02
CA SER A 142 -13.50 -13.81 -3.03
C SER A 142 -14.38 -12.61 -2.67
N GLY A 143 -15.45 -12.35 -3.43
CA GLY A 143 -16.17 -11.10 -3.35
C GLY A 143 -15.28 -9.93 -3.74
N LYS A 144 -15.47 -8.77 -3.15
CA LYS A 144 -14.52 -7.65 -3.28
C LYS A 144 -13.24 -7.97 -2.52
N PHE A 145 -12.09 -7.70 -3.14
CA PHE A 145 -10.79 -8.01 -2.53
C PHE A 145 -9.73 -6.96 -2.87
N VAL A 146 -8.74 -6.87 -1.99
CA VAL A 146 -7.50 -6.11 -2.19
C VAL A 146 -6.34 -7.07 -1.98
N THR A 147 -5.30 -6.98 -2.83
CA THR A 147 -4.09 -7.78 -2.72
C THR A 147 -2.87 -6.87 -2.66
N VAL A 148 -2.08 -7.02 -1.61
CA VAL A 148 -0.83 -6.28 -1.38
C VAL A 148 0.35 -7.22 -1.54
N LYS A 149 1.39 -6.78 -2.25
CA LYS A 149 2.67 -7.47 -2.37
C LYS A 149 3.70 -6.82 -1.46
N THR A 150 4.35 -7.62 -0.62
CA THR A 150 5.40 -7.23 0.33
C THR A 150 6.56 -8.21 0.19
N GLY A 151 7.63 -7.81 -0.52
CA GLY A 151 8.73 -8.73 -0.84
C GLY A 151 8.24 -9.99 -1.54
N ASP A 152 8.56 -11.16 -0.98
CA ASP A 152 8.19 -12.48 -1.51
C ASP A 152 6.74 -12.87 -1.15
N TYR A 153 6.08 -12.07 -0.32
CA TYR A 153 4.73 -12.35 0.15
C TYR A 153 3.67 -11.60 -0.65
N THR A 154 2.56 -12.26 -0.86
CA THR A 154 1.33 -11.69 -1.41
C THR A 154 0.20 -11.94 -0.43
N ILE A 155 -0.45 -10.88 0.04
CA ILE A 155 -1.50 -10.93 1.05
C ILE A 155 -2.79 -10.43 0.41
N SER A 156 -3.85 -11.24 0.45
CA SER A 156 -5.16 -10.86 -0.08
C SER A 156 -6.18 -10.79 1.04
N TYR A 157 -6.92 -9.69 1.04
CA TYR A 157 -8.00 -9.34 1.96
C TYR A 157 -9.30 -9.46 1.17
N CYS A 158 -10.17 -10.42 1.54
CA CYS A 158 -11.36 -10.79 0.77
C CYS A 158 -12.66 -10.59 1.55
N HIS A 159 -13.79 -10.76 0.85
CA HIS A 159 -15.17 -10.57 1.32
C HIS A 159 -15.46 -9.13 1.77
N LEU A 160 -14.75 -8.15 1.19
CA LEU A 160 -14.85 -6.73 1.53
C LEU A 160 -16.20 -6.15 1.09
N SER A 161 -16.70 -5.15 1.83
CA SER A 161 -17.85 -4.35 1.43
C SER A 161 -17.43 -3.13 0.60
N GLN A 162 -16.28 -2.53 0.92
CA GLN A 162 -15.74 -1.37 0.23
C GLN A 162 -14.21 -1.43 0.16
N GLN A 163 -13.62 -0.91 -0.91
CA GLN A 163 -12.19 -0.82 -1.14
C GLN A 163 -11.81 0.67 -1.20
N TYR A 164 -10.72 1.07 -0.52
CA TYR A 164 -10.29 2.47 -0.42
C TYR A 164 -9.00 2.77 -1.18
N VAL A 165 -8.32 1.72 -1.68
CA VAL A 165 -7.06 1.81 -2.41
C VAL A 165 -7.24 1.35 -3.84
N LYS A 166 -6.29 1.68 -4.71
CA LYS A 166 -6.24 1.28 -6.11
C LYS A 166 -4.93 0.55 -6.43
N VAL A 167 -4.89 -0.13 -7.56
CA VAL A 167 -3.69 -0.81 -8.05
C VAL A 167 -2.55 0.19 -8.22
N ASN A 168 -1.34 -0.24 -7.83
CA ASN A 168 -0.08 0.51 -7.78
C ASN A 168 0.04 1.51 -6.60
N ASP A 169 -0.97 1.66 -5.74
CA ASP A 169 -0.77 2.42 -4.51
C ASP A 169 0.27 1.73 -3.63
N PHE A 170 1.22 2.52 -3.09
CA PHE A 170 2.08 2.06 -2.00
C PHE A 170 1.37 2.31 -0.67
N VAL A 171 1.35 1.31 0.20
CA VAL A 171 0.71 1.36 1.50
C VAL A 171 1.71 1.01 2.60
N ASN A 172 1.63 1.72 3.72
CA ASN A 172 2.37 1.39 4.94
C ASN A 172 1.59 0.35 5.77
N ALA A 173 2.26 -0.30 6.72
CA ALA A 173 1.56 -1.07 7.74
C ALA A 173 0.57 -0.16 8.48
N GLY A 174 -0.64 -0.68 8.77
CA GLY A 174 -1.70 0.11 9.39
C GLY A 174 -2.49 1.04 8.45
N THR A 175 -2.11 1.15 7.17
CA THR A 175 -2.93 1.87 6.19
C THR A 175 -4.28 1.18 6.02
N VAL A 176 -5.38 1.95 6.07
CA VAL A 176 -6.73 1.42 5.83
C VAL A 176 -6.88 1.07 4.34
N LEU A 177 -7.06 -0.22 4.05
CA LEU A 177 -7.23 -0.74 2.69
C LEU A 177 -8.69 -0.77 2.25
N ALA A 178 -9.58 -1.09 3.19
CA ALA A 178 -10.95 -1.45 2.88
C ALA A 178 -11.85 -1.50 4.12
N LEU A 179 -13.13 -1.75 3.91
CA LEU A 179 -14.10 -2.14 4.92
C LEU A 179 -14.40 -3.63 4.77
N SER A 180 -14.38 -4.40 5.87
CA SER A 180 -14.79 -5.80 5.88
C SER A 180 -16.27 -5.95 5.51
N GLY A 181 -16.70 -7.14 5.11
CA GLY A 181 -18.06 -7.35 4.67
C GLY A 181 -18.42 -8.83 4.53
N SER A 182 -19.31 -9.14 3.59
CA SER A 182 -19.82 -10.49 3.33
C SER A 182 -20.07 -10.71 1.83
N THR A 183 -19.24 -10.13 0.96
CA THR A 183 -19.39 -10.30 -0.50
C THR A 183 -18.76 -11.62 -0.99
N GLY A 184 -19.22 -12.15 -2.13
CA GLY A 184 -18.76 -13.42 -2.69
C GLY A 184 -19.32 -14.64 -1.94
N VAL A 185 -18.54 -15.74 -1.91
CA VAL A 185 -18.91 -16.99 -1.22
C VAL A 185 -18.63 -16.85 0.27
N SER A 186 -19.58 -16.28 1.01
CA SER A 186 -19.49 -15.99 2.44
C SER A 186 -20.78 -16.42 3.15
N THR A 187 -20.68 -16.91 4.38
CA THR A 187 -21.80 -17.26 5.24
C THR A 187 -22.24 -16.13 6.18
N GLY A 188 -21.50 -15.03 6.19
CA GLY A 188 -21.76 -13.86 7.03
C GLY A 188 -20.56 -12.92 7.08
N PRO A 189 -20.66 -11.75 7.74
CA PRO A 189 -19.59 -10.77 7.79
C PRO A 189 -18.32 -11.33 8.44
N HIS A 190 -17.20 -11.32 7.71
CA HIS A 190 -15.86 -11.70 8.16
C HIS A 190 -14.80 -11.17 7.20
N LEU A 191 -13.54 -11.21 7.62
CA LEU A 191 -12.39 -11.00 6.76
C LEU A 191 -11.76 -12.36 6.44
N HIS A 192 -11.79 -12.75 5.17
CA HIS A 192 -10.99 -13.89 4.69
C HIS A 192 -9.61 -13.38 4.27
N LEU A 193 -8.58 -13.86 4.96
CA LEU A 193 -7.19 -13.48 4.76
C LEU A 193 -6.41 -14.64 4.14
N THR A 194 -5.84 -14.44 2.95
CA THR A 194 -4.94 -15.42 2.33
C THR A 194 -3.54 -14.88 2.18
N THR A 195 -2.56 -15.74 2.32
CA THR A 195 -1.17 -15.38 2.07
C THR A 195 -0.52 -16.38 1.13
N LYS A 196 0.39 -15.89 0.28
CA LYS A 196 1.27 -16.70 -0.53
C LYS A 196 2.71 -16.26 -0.29
N LYS A 197 3.63 -17.21 -0.29
CA LYS A 197 5.06 -16.96 -0.37
C LYS A 197 5.57 -17.58 -1.67
N ASP A 198 6.26 -16.80 -2.50
CA ASP A 198 6.72 -17.24 -3.83
C ASP A 198 5.63 -17.91 -4.66
N GLY A 199 4.40 -17.33 -4.63
CA GLY A 199 3.22 -17.84 -5.34
C GLY A 199 2.54 -19.06 -4.72
N LYS A 200 3.12 -19.71 -3.70
CA LYS A 200 2.56 -20.89 -3.01
C LYS A 200 1.77 -20.48 -1.77
N ALA A 201 0.64 -21.16 -1.54
CA ALA A 201 -0.18 -20.91 -0.35
C ALA A 201 0.67 -21.06 0.93
N PHE A 202 0.56 -20.05 1.79
CA PHE A 202 1.28 -19.96 3.07
C PHE A 202 0.27 -19.73 4.18
N ASN A 203 0.48 -20.34 5.34
CA ASN A 203 -0.44 -20.21 6.47
C ASN A 203 -0.39 -18.79 7.06
N PRO A 204 -1.48 -17.99 6.98
CA PRO A 204 -1.49 -16.61 7.48
C PRO A 204 -1.26 -16.49 8.99
N THR A 205 -1.59 -17.52 9.78
CA THR A 205 -1.40 -17.52 11.24
C THR A 205 0.06 -17.26 11.60
N ILE A 206 1.00 -17.77 10.80
CA ILE A 206 2.44 -17.56 11.03
C ILE A 206 2.82 -16.08 10.96
N LEU A 207 2.22 -15.33 10.03
CA LEU A 207 2.44 -13.87 9.91
C LEU A 207 1.73 -13.12 11.05
N LEU A 208 0.53 -13.53 11.45
CA LEU A 208 -0.17 -12.93 12.60
C LEU A 208 0.60 -13.13 13.90
N ASP A 209 1.12 -14.32 14.14
CA ASP A 209 1.92 -14.62 15.33
C ASP A 209 3.24 -13.82 15.32
N PHE A 210 3.87 -13.66 14.14
CA PHE A 210 5.03 -12.79 14.00
C PHE A 210 4.70 -11.35 14.38
N ILE A 211 3.59 -10.78 13.86
CA ILE A 211 3.15 -9.41 14.14
C ILE A 211 2.87 -9.24 15.64
N LYS A 212 2.08 -10.15 16.25
CA LYS A 212 1.76 -10.09 17.69
C LYS A 212 2.99 -10.09 18.59
N ASN A 213 4.05 -10.78 18.18
CA ASN A 213 5.30 -10.82 18.93
C ASN A 213 6.22 -9.61 18.65
N SER A 214 5.84 -8.74 17.70
CA SER A 214 6.61 -7.57 17.28
C SER A 214 5.99 -6.25 17.75
N LEU A 215 4.74 -6.28 18.22
CA LEU A 215 4.01 -5.14 18.80
C LEU A 215 4.15 -5.12 20.33
#